data_f5cce384b86bb10189e5376115985766
#
_entry.id   f5cce384b86bb10189e5376115985766
#
_cell.length_a   1.000
_cell.length_b   1.000
_cell.length_c   1.000
_cell.angle_alpha   90.00
_cell.angle_beta   90.00
_cell.angle_gamma   90.00
#
_symmetry.space_group_name_H-M   'P 1'
#
loop_
_entity.id
_entity.type
_entity.pdbx_description
1 polymer ?
#
loop_
_entity_poly.entity_id
_entity_poly.type
_entity_poly.pdbx_seq_one_letter_code
_entity_poly.pdbx_strand_id
1 'polypeptide(L)'
;MPDINANCAEPCENGGEDRARTREAAAALRTEFTAYLKALKRSPSTIKGYTRSVAVFLVWLDGRDVRGIRRADVQTYQAALVDADEYTTQSIHVLMRGVRRFYDWLDRTGKVLVNPTLGFQLPKLEDRLPRTILTPSEMRRLLDAPDTSRLDGIRNKAILELFYSAGLRLAELCSLTVYDVDLNSGFVRVNGKGMKERVVPMGHKATQYVKEYVRHVRGRFTQKRRDERALFVGKQSGKPINPLIVQRFILRYAEDAGISKRVTPHVFRHTCATHMLADGADVVHVQRLLGHACIDTTQIYTRVAKREVKRTHGKTHPRERDTETVPETRPTRIKEPYRKSGQT
;
A
#
# COMPACT_ATOMS: atom_id res chain seq x y z
N MET A 1 -1.84 -15.24 21.56
CA MET A 1 -3.03 -15.44 20.73
C MET A 1 -4.18 -15.68 21.68
N PRO A 2 -5.14 -14.77 21.85
CA PRO A 2 -6.33 -15.03 22.63
C PRO A 2 -7.27 -15.96 21.92
N ASP A 3 -8.00 -16.76 22.67
CA ASP A 3 -8.93 -17.79 22.25
C ASP A 3 -10.15 -17.18 21.54
N ILE A 4 -10.21 -17.34 20.21
CA ILE A 4 -11.38 -16.96 19.40
C ILE A 4 -12.53 -17.98 19.56
N ASN A 5 -12.39 -18.98 20.41
CA ASN A 5 -13.30 -20.13 20.54
C ASN A 5 -14.44 -20.00 21.57
N ALA A 6 -14.66 -18.83 22.15
CA ALA A 6 -15.55 -18.70 23.32
C ALA A 6 -17.07 -18.81 23.05
N ASN A 7 -17.54 -19.09 21.83
CA ASN A 7 -18.99 -19.21 21.57
C ASN A 7 -19.31 -20.27 20.50
N CYS A 8 -19.14 -21.55 20.79
CA CYS A 8 -19.72 -22.65 19.99
C CYS A 8 -20.21 -23.76 20.88
N ALA A 9 -21.47 -24.17 20.62
CA ALA A 9 -22.30 -25.15 21.25
C ALA A 9 -21.64 -26.47 21.72
N GLU A 10 -22.28 -27.12 22.69
CA GLU A 10 -21.94 -28.30 23.47
C GLU A 10 -21.24 -29.46 22.74
N PRO A 11 -20.32 -30.20 23.39
CA PRO A 11 -19.54 -31.28 22.78
C PRO A 11 -20.25 -32.60 22.86
N CYS A 12 -20.50 -33.25 21.69
CA CYS A 12 -20.79 -34.67 21.60
C CYS A 12 -19.51 -35.49 21.79
N GLU A 13 -19.52 -36.48 22.64
CA GLU A 13 -18.36 -37.24 23.17
C GLU A 13 -17.56 -38.13 22.18
N ASN A 14 -17.84 -38.15 20.88
CA ASN A 14 -17.04 -38.89 19.88
C ASN A 14 -16.22 -37.98 18.95
N GLY A 15 -16.00 -36.72 19.33
CA GLY A 15 -15.49 -35.66 18.45
C GLY A 15 -13.95 -35.49 18.32
N GLY A 16 -13.15 -36.17 19.12
CA GLY A 16 -11.70 -35.87 19.18
C GLY A 16 -10.92 -36.37 17.95
N GLU A 17 -11.08 -37.64 17.59
CA GLU A 17 -10.38 -38.23 16.45
C GLU A 17 -10.94 -37.72 15.11
N ASP A 18 -12.23 -37.50 15.03
CA ASP A 18 -12.86 -36.99 13.82
C ASP A 18 -12.46 -35.52 13.54
N ARG A 19 -12.37 -34.70 14.58
CA ARG A 19 -11.82 -33.33 14.50
C ARG A 19 -10.35 -33.32 14.11
N ALA A 20 -9.54 -34.24 14.60
CA ALA A 20 -8.14 -34.36 14.23
C ALA A 20 -7.98 -34.70 12.74
N ARG A 21 -8.71 -35.67 12.23
CA ARG A 21 -8.75 -36.03 10.80
C ARG A 21 -9.20 -34.87 9.91
N THR A 22 -10.24 -34.16 10.34
CA THR A 22 -10.74 -33.01 9.58
C THR A 22 -9.72 -31.84 9.56
N ARG A 23 -9.01 -31.59 10.66
CA ARG A 23 -7.91 -30.61 10.71
C ARG A 23 -6.76 -30.99 9.75
N GLU A 24 -6.41 -32.28 9.70
CA GLU A 24 -5.38 -32.76 8.79
C GLU A 24 -5.81 -32.63 7.33
N ALA A 25 -7.04 -33.00 6.99
CA ALA A 25 -7.62 -32.81 5.66
C ALA A 25 -7.65 -31.33 5.26
N ALA A 26 -8.01 -30.44 6.17
CA ALA A 26 -8.01 -28.99 5.93
C ALA A 26 -6.59 -28.43 5.73
N ALA A 27 -5.59 -28.97 6.45
CA ALA A 27 -4.19 -28.62 6.25
C ALA A 27 -3.67 -29.08 4.88
N ALA A 28 -4.06 -30.27 4.43
CA ALA A 28 -3.78 -30.78 3.09
C ALA A 28 -4.37 -29.86 2.01
N LEU A 29 -5.64 -29.48 2.13
CA LEU A 29 -6.29 -28.53 1.20
C LEU A 29 -5.57 -27.17 1.15
N ARG A 30 -5.09 -26.65 2.27
CA ARG A 30 -4.28 -25.43 2.31
C ARG A 30 -2.97 -25.60 1.54
N THR A 31 -2.35 -26.76 1.64
CA THR A 31 -1.10 -27.08 0.93
C THR A 31 -1.34 -27.16 -0.58
N GLU A 32 -2.40 -27.83 -1.01
CA GLU A 32 -2.81 -27.90 -2.42
C GLU A 32 -3.15 -26.51 -2.97
N PHE A 33 -3.90 -25.70 -2.21
CA PHE A 33 -4.20 -24.32 -2.60
C PHE A 33 -2.93 -23.48 -2.77
N THR A 34 -1.94 -23.69 -1.90
CA THR A 34 -0.63 -23.01 -2.02
C THR A 34 0.08 -23.44 -3.30
N ALA A 35 0.07 -24.73 -3.65
CA ALA A 35 0.63 -25.24 -4.89
C ALA A 35 -0.11 -24.65 -6.12
N TYR A 36 -1.45 -24.60 -6.08
CA TYR A 36 -2.25 -23.96 -7.11
C TYR A 36 -1.89 -22.48 -7.33
N LEU A 37 -1.72 -21.72 -6.25
CA LEU A 37 -1.30 -20.32 -6.35
C LEU A 37 0.12 -20.15 -6.95
N LYS A 38 1.03 -21.09 -6.65
CA LYS A 38 2.36 -21.15 -7.27
C LYS A 38 2.28 -21.46 -8.76
N ALA A 39 1.45 -22.44 -9.16
CA ALA A 39 1.23 -22.78 -10.57
C ALA A 39 0.66 -21.59 -11.36
N LEU A 40 -0.18 -20.77 -10.75
CA LEU A 40 -0.66 -19.51 -11.32
C LEU A 40 0.41 -18.39 -11.33
N LYS A 41 1.66 -18.68 -10.99
CA LYS A 41 2.77 -17.69 -10.94
C LYS A 41 2.42 -16.44 -10.11
N ARG A 42 1.65 -16.60 -9.00
CA ARG A 42 1.36 -15.50 -8.11
C ARG A 42 2.61 -15.06 -7.36
N SER A 43 2.71 -13.78 -7.00
CA SER A 43 3.86 -13.27 -6.27
C SER A 43 4.00 -13.97 -4.89
N PRO A 44 5.24 -14.16 -4.35
CA PRO A 44 5.44 -14.76 -3.04
C PRO A 44 4.65 -14.06 -1.91
N SER A 45 4.52 -12.74 -1.97
CA SER A 45 3.74 -11.96 -1.02
C SER A 45 2.24 -12.24 -1.11
N THR A 46 1.71 -12.41 -2.33
CA THR A 46 0.30 -12.76 -2.58
C THR A 46 0.00 -14.17 -2.06
N ILE A 47 0.89 -15.13 -2.34
CA ILE A 47 0.78 -16.51 -1.86
C ILE A 47 0.76 -16.51 -0.33
N LYS A 48 1.75 -15.87 0.31
CA LYS A 48 1.83 -15.75 1.78
C LYS A 48 0.55 -15.13 2.38
N GLY A 49 0.04 -14.05 1.76
CA GLY A 49 -1.18 -13.37 2.22
C GLY A 49 -2.39 -14.28 2.19
N TYR A 50 -2.68 -14.94 1.07
CA TYR A 50 -3.83 -15.82 0.94
C TYR A 50 -3.70 -17.07 1.83
N THR A 51 -2.52 -17.69 1.88
CA THR A 51 -2.27 -18.87 2.73
C THR A 51 -2.45 -18.54 4.22
N ARG A 52 -2.02 -17.32 4.65
CA ARG A 52 -2.26 -16.83 6.01
C ARG A 52 -3.75 -16.64 6.29
N SER A 53 -4.50 -16.03 5.36
CA SER A 53 -5.93 -15.81 5.52
C SER A 53 -6.68 -17.13 5.68
N VAL A 54 -6.34 -18.14 4.86
CA VAL A 54 -6.89 -19.50 4.97
C VAL A 54 -6.51 -20.13 6.30
N ALA A 55 -5.26 -19.99 6.76
CA ALA A 55 -4.82 -20.54 8.04
C ALA A 55 -5.65 -19.98 9.22
N VAL A 56 -5.90 -18.67 9.26
CA VAL A 56 -6.75 -18.03 10.29
C VAL A 56 -8.18 -18.57 10.24
N PHE A 57 -8.73 -18.72 9.04
CA PHE A 57 -10.07 -19.29 8.84
C PHE A 57 -10.17 -20.75 9.32
N LEU A 58 -9.18 -21.59 8.99
CA LEU A 58 -9.15 -23.00 9.41
C LEU A 58 -9.00 -23.15 10.93
N VAL A 59 -8.27 -22.25 11.59
CA VAL A 59 -8.21 -22.21 13.07
C VAL A 59 -9.58 -21.88 13.65
N TRP A 60 -10.32 -20.92 13.09
CA TRP A 60 -11.65 -20.57 13.52
C TRP A 60 -12.66 -21.73 13.29
N LEU A 61 -12.51 -22.50 12.21
CA LEU A 61 -13.34 -23.66 11.93
C LEU A 61 -13.22 -24.76 12.99
N ASP A 62 -12.12 -24.82 13.69
CA ASP A 62 -11.87 -25.76 14.79
C ASP A 62 -12.19 -27.23 14.48
N GLY A 63 -11.77 -27.69 13.31
CA GLY A 63 -12.02 -29.08 12.86
C GLY A 63 -13.35 -29.31 12.17
N ARG A 64 -14.17 -28.28 11.90
CA ARG A 64 -15.32 -28.39 11.01
C ARG A 64 -14.88 -28.59 9.56
N ASP A 65 -15.59 -29.46 8.81
CA ASP A 65 -15.26 -29.69 7.40
C ASP A 65 -15.57 -28.46 6.56
N VAL A 66 -14.56 -28.00 5.80
CA VAL A 66 -14.67 -26.86 4.86
C VAL A 66 -15.75 -27.07 3.80
N ARG A 67 -16.12 -28.34 3.51
CA ARG A 67 -17.15 -28.72 2.52
C ARG A 67 -18.56 -28.47 3.02
N GLY A 68 -18.78 -28.56 4.34
CA GLY A 68 -20.08 -28.35 4.99
C GLY A 68 -20.38 -26.90 5.34
N ILE A 69 -19.46 -25.98 5.09
CA ILE A 69 -19.61 -24.56 5.44
C ILE A 69 -20.65 -23.87 4.56
N ARG A 70 -21.59 -23.20 5.21
CA ARG A 70 -22.68 -22.46 4.58
C ARG A 70 -22.39 -20.95 4.62
N ARG A 71 -23.19 -20.17 3.90
CA ARG A 71 -23.10 -18.70 3.88
C ARG A 71 -23.22 -18.08 5.29
N ALA A 72 -24.10 -18.64 6.12
CA ALA A 72 -24.26 -18.19 7.51
C ALA A 72 -22.97 -18.35 8.32
N ASP A 73 -22.24 -19.46 8.14
CA ASP A 73 -20.94 -19.67 8.82
C ASP A 73 -19.90 -18.63 8.39
N VAL A 74 -19.87 -18.25 7.10
CA VAL A 74 -18.98 -17.20 6.61
C VAL A 74 -19.33 -15.84 7.22
N GLN A 75 -20.63 -15.57 7.44
CA GLN A 75 -21.09 -14.35 8.14
C GLN A 75 -20.68 -14.38 9.62
N THR A 76 -20.86 -15.53 10.28
CA THR A 76 -20.42 -15.72 11.68
C THR A 76 -18.90 -15.55 11.82
N TYR A 77 -18.12 -16.08 10.87
CA TYR A 77 -16.65 -15.84 10.85
C TYR A 77 -16.31 -14.35 10.73
N GLN A 78 -17.02 -13.63 9.86
CA GLN A 78 -16.80 -12.19 9.72
C GLN A 78 -17.16 -11.45 11.01
N ALA A 79 -18.28 -11.79 11.66
CA ALA A 79 -18.69 -11.20 12.92
C ALA A 79 -17.62 -11.47 14.00
N ALA A 80 -17.15 -12.72 14.12
CA ALA A 80 -16.08 -13.08 15.05
C ALA A 80 -14.77 -12.29 14.83
N LEU A 81 -14.43 -11.97 13.56
CA LEU A 81 -13.27 -11.12 13.27
C LEU A 81 -13.49 -9.66 13.69
N VAL A 82 -14.73 -9.17 13.64
CA VAL A 82 -15.08 -7.81 14.11
C VAL A 82 -15.06 -7.77 15.63
N ASP A 83 -15.67 -8.75 16.29
CA ASP A 83 -15.81 -8.80 17.76
C ASP A 83 -14.46 -9.02 18.47
N ALA A 84 -13.49 -9.64 17.80
CA ALA A 84 -12.16 -9.89 18.37
C ALA A 84 -11.35 -8.60 18.63
N ASP A 85 -11.76 -7.44 18.11
CA ASP A 85 -11.12 -6.11 18.24
C ASP A 85 -9.60 -6.07 17.92
N GLU A 86 -9.04 -7.20 17.45
CA GLU A 86 -7.63 -7.32 17.04
C GLU A 86 -7.40 -6.88 15.59
N TYR A 87 -8.46 -6.88 14.78
CA TYR A 87 -8.38 -6.67 13.34
C TYR A 87 -8.99 -5.35 12.92
N THR A 88 -8.18 -4.53 12.26
CA THR A 88 -8.75 -3.36 11.56
C THR A 88 -9.69 -3.80 10.44
N THR A 89 -10.68 -2.98 10.08
CA THR A 89 -11.59 -3.23 8.95
C THR A 89 -10.83 -3.64 7.68
N GLN A 90 -9.68 -3.02 7.41
CA GLN A 90 -8.81 -3.40 6.29
C GLN A 90 -8.21 -4.81 6.44
N SER A 91 -7.84 -5.21 7.66
CA SER A 91 -7.33 -6.55 7.92
C SER A 91 -8.42 -7.60 7.71
N ILE A 92 -9.64 -7.32 8.16
CA ILE A 92 -10.82 -8.17 7.92
C ILE A 92 -11.05 -8.33 6.42
N HIS A 93 -10.99 -7.25 5.63
CA HIS A 93 -11.10 -7.35 4.16
C HIS A 93 -10.04 -8.25 3.54
N VAL A 94 -8.79 -8.17 4.02
CA VAL A 94 -7.70 -9.03 3.52
C VAL A 94 -7.95 -10.49 3.85
N LEU A 95 -8.38 -10.79 5.10
CA LEU A 95 -8.69 -12.15 5.54
C LEU A 95 -9.87 -12.73 4.74
N MET A 96 -10.97 -12.01 4.65
CA MET A 96 -12.17 -12.44 3.91
C MET A 96 -11.89 -12.63 2.41
N ARG A 97 -11.09 -11.77 1.80
CA ARG A 97 -10.66 -11.93 0.39
C ARG A 97 -9.85 -13.22 0.20
N GLY A 98 -9.02 -13.59 1.17
CA GLY A 98 -8.27 -14.83 1.13
C GLY A 98 -9.17 -16.06 1.22
N VAL A 99 -10.17 -16.05 2.12
CA VAL A 99 -11.19 -17.09 2.27
C VAL A 99 -12.01 -17.22 0.98
N ARG A 100 -12.48 -16.10 0.41
CA ARG A 100 -13.18 -16.11 -0.88
C ARG A 100 -12.33 -16.76 -1.98
N ARG A 101 -11.03 -16.42 -2.06
CA ARG A 101 -10.14 -16.99 -3.08
C ARG A 101 -9.92 -18.48 -2.89
N PHE A 102 -9.94 -18.96 -1.65
CA PHE A 102 -9.86 -20.37 -1.32
C PHE A 102 -11.12 -21.11 -1.77
N TYR A 103 -12.32 -20.60 -1.47
CA TYR A 103 -13.57 -21.18 -1.92
C TYR A 103 -13.77 -21.12 -3.45
N ASP A 104 -13.31 -20.04 -4.11
CA ASP A 104 -13.28 -19.98 -5.58
C ASP A 104 -12.42 -21.11 -6.18
N TRP A 105 -11.35 -21.52 -5.49
CA TRP A 105 -10.51 -22.63 -5.92
C TRP A 105 -11.18 -23.98 -5.62
N LEU A 106 -11.75 -24.17 -4.44
CA LEU A 106 -12.48 -25.40 -4.08
C LEU A 106 -13.64 -25.68 -5.05
N ASP A 107 -14.40 -24.66 -5.39
CA ASP A 107 -15.50 -24.72 -6.35
C ASP A 107 -15.01 -25.12 -7.76
N ARG A 108 -14.01 -24.41 -8.29
CA ARG A 108 -13.41 -24.72 -9.59
C ARG A 108 -12.79 -26.11 -9.70
N THR A 109 -12.38 -26.69 -8.59
CA THR A 109 -11.80 -28.05 -8.54
C THR A 109 -12.81 -29.12 -8.13
N GLY A 110 -14.10 -28.78 -8.03
CA GLY A 110 -15.17 -29.70 -7.66
C GLY A 110 -15.07 -30.25 -6.24
N LYS A 111 -14.31 -29.56 -5.36
CA LYS A 111 -14.12 -29.98 -3.96
C LYS A 111 -15.24 -29.52 -3.03
N VAL A 112 -16.06 -28.59 -3.46
CA VAL A 112 -17.30 -28.14 -2.80
C VAL A 112 -18.41 -28.07 -3.83
N LEU A 113 -19.66 -28.39 -3.40
CA LEU A 113 -20.84 -28.31 -4.24
C LEU A 113 -21.34 -26.88 -4.43
N VAL A 114 -21.21 -26.07 -3.40
CA VAL A 114 -21.65 -24.66 -3.40
C VAL A 114 -20.58 -23.80 -2.77
N ASN A 115 -20.24 -22.71 -3.42
CA ASN A 115 -19.30 -21.72 -2.87
C ASN A 115 -20.04 -20.78 -1.88
N PRO A 116 -19.81 -20.90 -0.56
CA PRO A 116 -20.51 -20.12 0.45
C PRO A 116 -20.16 -18.63 0.43
N THR A 117 -19.14 -18.24 -0.31
CA THR A 117 -18.68 -16.84 -0.39
C THR A 117 -19.28 -16.06 -1.57
N LEU A 118 -20.12 -16.70 -2.40
CA LEU A 118 -20.79 -16.02 -3.51
C LEU A 118 -21.79 -14.98 -2.98
N GLY A 119 -21.72 -13.76 -3.54
CA GLY A 119 -22.59 -12.65 -3.14
C GLY A 119 -22.37 -12.14 -1.71
N PHE A 120 -21.28 -12.53 -1.06
CA PHE A 120 -20.94 -12.07 0.27
C PHE A 120 -20.46 -10.60 0.24
N GLN A 121 -21.04 -9.78 1.11
CA GLN A 121 -20.69 -8.37 1.21
C GLN A 121 -19.65 -8.18 2.34
N LEU A 122 -18.58 -7.49 2.01
CA LEU A 122 -17.58 -7.08 2.99
C LEU A 122 -18.05 -5.84 3.76
N PRO A 123 -17.60 -5.63 5.01
CA PRO A 123 -17.88 -4.42 5.74
C PRO A 123 -17.47 -3.19 4.91
N LYS A 124 -18.26 -2.11 4.99
CA LYS A 124 -17.90 -0.86 4.29
C LYS A 124 -16.56 -0.36 4.83
N LEU A 125 -15.60 -0.16 3.92
CA LEU A 125 -14.38 0.53 4.29
C LEU A 125 -14.72 1.99 4.57
N GLU A 126 -14.41 2.47 5.76
CA GLU A 126 -14.46 3.89 6.03
C GLU A 126 -13.54 4.64 5.06
N ASP A 127 -14.01 5.78 4.54
CA ASP A 127 -13.16 6.68 3.76
C ASP A 127 -12.01 7.14 4.65
N ARG A 128 -10.84 6.56 4.44
CA ARG A 128 -9.66 6.92 5.22
C ARG A 128 -9.37 8.40 5.02
N LEU A 129 -9.23 9.10 6.14
CA LEU A 129 -8.63 10.43 6.18
C LEU A 129 -7.37 10.48 5.29
N PRO A 130 -7.08 11.63 4.68
CA PRO A 130 -5.94 11.76 3.78
C PRO A 130 -4.70 11.15 4.42
N ARG A 131 -4.01 10.31 3.65
CA ARG A 131 -2.77 9.65 4.10
C ARG A 131 -1.83 10.72 4.64
N THR A 132 -1.11 10.40 5.69
CA THR A 132 -0.08 11.26 6.26
C THR A 132 0.84 11.80 5.17
N ILE A 133 0.90 13.12 5.04
CA ILE A 133 1.80 13.84 4.14
C ILE A 133 2.73 14.65 5.01
N LEU A 134 4.03 14.62 4.72
CA LEU A 134 4.99 15.48 5.38
C LEU A 134 4.96 16.86 4.71
N THR A 135 5.10 17.90 5.50
CA THR A 135 5.35 19.26 4.96
C THR A 135 6.75 19.34 4.35
N PRO A 136 7.05 20.30 3.47
CA PRO A 136 8.40 20.48 2.94
C PRO A 136 9.47 20.65 4.03
N SER A 137 9.14 21.31 5.16
CA SER A 137 10.04 21.47 6.31
C SER A 137 10.28 20.18 7.07
N GLU A 138 9.22 19.37 7.33
CA GLU A 138 9.35 18.05 7.93
C GLU A 138 10.18 17.11 7.05
N MET A 139 9.93 17.11 5.72
CA MET A 139 10.69 16.30 4.78
C MET A 139 12.17 16.70 4.79
N ARG A 140 12.49 18.00 4.81
CA ARG A 140 13.88 18.47 4.88
C ARG A 140 14.56 17.98 6.16
N ARG A 141 13.95 18.17 7.34
CA ARG A 141 14.51 17.66 8.61
C ARG A 141 14.74 16.16 8.58
N LEU A 142 13.78 15.38 8.03
CA LEU A 142 13.93 13.94 7.90
C LEU A 142 15.08 13.53 6.98
N LEU A 143 15.24 14.22 5.84
CA LEU A 143 16.32 13.96 4.92
C LEU A 143 17.69 14.33 5.52
N ASP A 144 17.75 15.32 6.38
CA ASP A 144 18.99 15.80 7.02
C ASP A 144 19.35 15.05 8.32
N ALA A 145 18.46 14.20 8.85
CA ALA A 145 18.69 13.43 10.08
C ALA A 145 19.84 12.39 10.02
N PRO A 146 20.17 11.74 8.86
CA PRO A 146 21.28 10.79 8.83
C PRO A 146 22.63 11.46 9.07
N ASP A 147 23.41 10.96 10.02
CA ASP A 147 24.79 11.39 10.30
C ASP A 147 25.74 10.91 9.18
N THR A 148 26.10 11.80 8.27
CA THR A 148 26.96 11.50 7.12
C THR A 148 28.45 11.37 7.46
N SER A 149 28.87 11.58 8.71
CA SER A 149 30.21 11.20 9.17
C SER A 149 30.39 9.68 9.24
N ARG A 150 29.28 8.93 9.30
CA ARG A 150 29.22 7.49 9.39
C ARG A 150 28.91 6.86 8.03
N LEU A 151 29.56 5.75 7.72
CA LEU A 151 29.34 5.01 6.45
C LEU A 151 27.88 4.57 6.26
N ASP A 152 27.23 4.09 7.33
CA ASP A 152 25.83 3.70 7.28
C ASP A 152 24.91 4.93 7.16
N GLY A 153 25.30 6.08 7.71
CA GLY A 153 24.59 7.34 7.53
C GLY A 153 24.61 7.84 6.08
N ILE A 154 25.77 7.79 5.39
CA ILE A 154 25.87 8.11 3.96
C ILE A 154 24.93 7.20 3.13
N ARG A 155 24.93 5.87 3.38
CA ARG A 155 24.01 4.95 2.72
C ARG A 155 22.56 5.34 2.98
N ASN A 156 22.20 5.58 4.23
CA ASN A 156 20.83 5.87 4.63
C ASN A 156 20.36 7.21 4.03
N LYS A 157 21.23 8.23 3.99
CA LYS A 157 20.96 9.50 3.31
C LYS A 157 20.67 9.28 1.83
N ALA A 158 21.50 8.51 1.13
CA ALA A 158 21.28 8.16 -0.27
C ALA A 158 19.93 7.45 -0.51
N ILE A 159 19.55 6.55 0.39
CA ILE A 159 18.25 5.85 0.35
C ILE A 159 17.09 6.85 0.52
N LEU A 160 17.14 7.73 1.53
CA LEU A 160 16.08 8.70 1.80
C LEU A 160 15.90 9.69 0.65
N GLU A 161 17.00 10.23 0.14
CA GLU A 161 16.99 11.15 -1.01
C GLU A 161 16.40 10.47 -2.26
N LEU A 162 16.78 9.22 -2.53
CA LEU A 162 16.24 8.46 -3.68
C LEU A 162 14.75 8.15 -3.51
N PHE A 163 14.29 7.80 -2.30
CA PHE A 163 12.87 7.62 -2.02
C PHE A 163 12.05 8.86 -2.33
N TYR A 164 12.52 10.01 -1.86
CA TYR A 164 11.79 11.25 -2.04
C TYR A 164 11.83 11.75 -3.48
N SER A 165 13.00 11.66 -4.12
CA SER A 165 13.19 12.15 -5.49
C SER A 165 12.45 11.32 -6.53
N ALA A 166 12.54 9.98 -6.44
CA ALA A 166 12.02 9.07 -7.46
C ALA A 166 10.67 8.41 -7.08
N GLY A 167 10.19 8.65 -5.88
CA GLY A 167 8.92 8.10 -5.40
C GLY A 167 8.83 6.57 -5.43
N LEU A 168 9.93 5.86 -5.16
CA LEU A 168 10.03 4.41 -5.26
C LEU A 168 9.19 3.69 -4.22
N ARG A 169 8.78 2.43 -4.54
CA ARG A 169 8.29 1.49 -3.53
C ARG A 169 9.46 0.88 -2.78
N LEU A 170 9.26 0.49 -1.52
CA LEU A 170 10.31 -0.15 -0.72
C LEU A 170 10.92 -1.38 -1.40
N ALA A 171 10.09 -2.25 -1.97
CA ALA A 171 10.56 -3.43 -2.69
C ALA A 171 11.35 -3.07 -3.94
N GLU A 172 10.95 -2.04 -4.67
CA GLU A 172 11.66 -1.52 -5.84
C GLU A 172 13.05 -1.03 -5.44
N LEU A 173 13.16 -0.19 -4.41
CA LEU A 173 14.44 0.32 -3.92
C LEU A 173 15.38 -0.81 -3.45
N CYS A 174 14.86 -1.77 -2.69
CA CYS A 174 15.68 -2.89 -2.17
C CYS A 174 16.12 -3.86 -3.26
N SER A 175 15.45 -3.88 -4.41
CA SER A 175 15.80 -4.73 -5.56
C SER A 175 16.71 -4.06 -6.58
N LEU A 176 17.01 -2.75 -6.43
CA LEU A 176 17.91 -2.06 -7.35
C LEU A 176 19.30 -2.68 -7.35
N THR A 177 19.86 -2.77 -8.53
CA THR A 177 21.25 -3.15 -8.76
C THR A 177 22.09 -1.93 -9.15
N VAL A 178 23.42 -2.08 -9.13
CA VAL A 178 24.33 -1.02 -9.59
C VAL A 178 24.18 -0.69 -11.07
N TYR A 179 23.58 -1.58 -11.85
CA TYR A 179 23.32 -1.40 -13.28
C TYR A 179 21.99 -0.68 -13.56
N ASP A 180 21.17 -0.49 -12.54
CA ASP A 180 19.88 0.18 -12.67
C ASP A 180 19.97 1.70 -12.48
N VAL A 181 21.14 2.23 -12.08
CA VAL A 181 21.33 3.64 -11.88
C VAL A 181 22.33 4.22 -12.87
N ASP A 182 21.90 5.23 -13.63
CA ASP A 182 22.77 6.07 -14.43
C ASP A 182 23.09 7.35 -13.64
N LEU A 183 24.25 7.35 -12.99
CA LEU A 183 24.70 8.46 -12.16
C LEU A 183 25.23 9.67 -12.95
N ASN A 184 25.41 9.52 -14.26
CA ASN A 184 25.82 10.62 -15.12
C ASN A 184 24.61 11.39 -15.64
N SER A 185 23.61 10.67 -16.14
CA SER A 185 22.38 11.25 -16.66
C SER A 185 21.31 11.50 -15.57
N GLY A 186 21.49 10.95 -14.36
CA GLY A 186 20.55 11.14 -13.26
C GLY A 186 19.24 10.37 -13.42
N PHE A 187 19.31 9.13 -13.89
CA PHE A 187 18.13 8.26 -14.02
C PHE A 187 18.27 6.94 -13.27
N VAL A 188 17.15 6.40 -12.84
CA VAL A 188 17.04 5.05 -12.27
C VAL A 188 16.00 4.23 -13.03
N ARG A 189 16.39 3.02 -13.43
CA ARG A 189 15.50 2.02 -14.04
C ARG A 189 14.89 1.19 -12.93
N VAL A 190 13.58 1.08 -12.92
CA VAL A 190 12.80 0.46 -11.86
C VAL A 190 11.91 -0.64 -12.43
N ASN A 191 12.03 -1.84 -11.89
CA ASN A 191 11.19 -2.98 -12.23
C ASN A 191 9.91 -2.96 -11.37
N GLY A 192 8.77 -2.70 -11.99
CA GLY A 192 7.48 -2.67 -11.32
C GLY A 192 6.80 -4.04 -11.25
N LYS A 193 5.60 -4.06 -10.68
CA LYS A 193 4.76 -5.26 -10.62
C LYS A 193 4.42 -5.76 -12.03
N GLY A 194 4.67 -7.05 -12.30
CA GLY A 194 4.41 -7.67 -13.60
C GLY A 194 5.50 -7.40 -14.64
N MET A 195 6.74 -7.16 -14.21
CA MET A 195 7.92 -6.92 -15.08
C MET A 195 7.80 -5.68 -16.00
N LYS A 196 6.93 -4.75 -15.68
CA LYS A 196 6.88 -3.47 -16.38
C LYS A 196 8.01 -2.58 -15.88
N GLU A 197 9.00 -2.35 -16.73
CA GLU A 197 10.10 -1.43 -16.45
C GLU A 197 9.65 0.02 -16.65
N ARG A 198 10.18 0.90 -15.83
CA ARG A 198 10.09 2.35 -16.03
C ARG A 198 11.41 3.03 -15.68
N VAL A 199 11.75 4.07 -16.41
CA VAL A 199 12.88 4.93 -16.11
C VAL A 199 12.36 6.17 -15.39
N VAL A 200 12.96 6.49 -14.24
CA VAL A 200 12.54 7.58 -13.37
C VAL A 200 13.72 8.53 -13.17
N PRO A 201 13.53 9.85 -13.32
CA PRO A 201 14.61 10.81 -13.03
C PRO A 201 14.94 10.83 -11.53
N MET A 202 16.23 10.98 -11.23
CA MET A 202 16.75 11.27 -9.91
C MET A 202 17.09 12.76 -9.86
N GLY A 203 16.60 13.48 -8.85
CA GLY A 203 17.01 14.87 -8.63
C GLY A 203 18.52 14.97 -8.30
N HIS A 204 19.07 16.15 -8.49
CA HIS A 204 20.52 16.41 -8.32
C HIS A 204 21.06 15.91 -6.97
N LYS A 205 20.37 16.21 -5.85
CA LYS A 205 20.80 15.76 -4.51
C LYS A 205 20.80 14.24 -4.38
N ALA A 206 19.73 13.57 -4.86
CA ALA A 206 19.65 12.11 -4.83
C ALA A 206 20.81 11.49 -5.64
N THR A 207 21.08 12.01 -6.85
CA THR A 207 22.18 11.55 -7.69
C THR A 207 23.53 11.74 -6.99
N GLN A 208 23.76 12.88 -6.35
CA GLN A 208 24.99 13.17 -5.62
C GLN A 208 25.22 12.19 -4.45
N TYR A 209 24.21 11.99 -3.59
CA TYR A 209 24.36 11.09 -2.43
C TYR A 209 24.45 9.61 -2.85
N VAL A 210 23.75 9.18 -3.90
CA VAL A 210 23.91 7.82 -4.43
C VAL A 210 25.32 7.64 -5.02
N LYS A 211 25.85 8.63 -5.72
CA LYS A 211 27.22 8.61 -6.27
C LYS A 211 28.26 8.53 -5.16
N GLU A 212 28.12 9.33 -4.10
CA GLU A 212 28.98 9.30 -2.92
C GLU A 212 28.95 7.92 -2.24
N TYR A 213 27.76 7.37 -2.01
CA TYR A 213 27.61 6.04 -1.44
C TYR A 213 28.28 4.96 -2.30
N VAL A 214 28.04 4.95 -3.61
CA VAL A 214 28.60 3.95 -4.51
C VAL A 214 30.13 4.02 -4.55
N ARG A 215 30.69 5.24 -4.62
CA ARG A 215 32.14 5.44 -4.74
C ARG A 215 32.91 5.17 -3.45
N HIS A 216 32.39 5.62 -2.30
CA HIS A 216 33.17 5.68 -1.07
C HIS A 216 32.74 4.68 0.00
N VAL A 217 31.50 4.18 -0.05
CA VAL A 217 30.93 3.36 1.03
C VAL A 217 30.60 1.93 0.60
N ARG A 218 29.94 1.76 -0.54
CA ARG A 218 29.44 0.47 -0.97
C ARG A 218 30.55 -0.61 -1.02
N GLY A 219 31.69 -0.29 -1.61
CA GLY A 219 32.84 -1.20 -1.71
C GLY A 219 33.33 -1.72 -0.35
N ARG A 220 33.26 -0.86 0.69
CA ARG A 220 33.62 -1.26 2.06
C ARG A 220 32.64 -2.26 2.67
N PHE A 221 31.36 -2.17 2.31
CA PHE A 221 30.34 -3.11 2.80
C PHE A 221 30.35 -4.43 2.02
N THR A 222 30.80 -4.44 0.76
CA THR A 222 30.84 -5.62 -0.10
C THR A 222 32.20 -6.33 -0.13
N GLN A 223 33.16 -5.98 0.73
CA GLN A 223 34.52 -6.56 0.74
C GLN A 223 34.53 -8.11 0.71
N LYS A 224 33.60 -8.73 1.46
CA LYS A 224 33.44 -10.19 1.52
C LYS A 224 32.56 -10.77 0.39
N ARG A 225 32.00 -9.91 -0.48
CA ARG A 225 31.04 -10.26 -1.54
C ARG A 225 31.24 -9.36 -2.74
N ARG A 226 32.40 -9.47 -3.39
CA ARG A 226 32.79 -8.61 -4.51
C ARG A 226 31.82 -8.66 -5.70
N ASP A 227 31.16 -9.80 -5.91
CA ASP A 227 30.19 -10.03 -6.99
C ASP A 227 28.75 -9.57 -6.64
N GLU A 228 28.53 -8.97 -5.45
CA GLU A 228 27.20 -8.47 -5.08
C GLU A 228 26.77 -7.33 -6.01
N ARG A 229 25.64 -7.51 -6.67
CA ARG A 229 25.11 -6.55 -7.65
C ARG A 229 24.12 -5.57 -7.06
N ALA A 230 23.54 -5.86 -5.87
CA ALA A 230 22.59 -4.96 -5.24
C ALA A 230 23.19 -3.56 -5.04
N LEU A 231 22.42 -2.54 -5.37
CA LEU A 231 22.83 -1.15 -5.16
C LEU A 231 23.02 -0.87 -3.67
N PHE A 232 21.99 -1.10 -2.86
CA PHE A 232 22.06 -0.89 -1.43
C PHE A 232 22.28 -2.19 -0.68
N VAL A 233 23.31 -2.23 0.17
CA VAL A 233 23.72 -3.42 0.90
C VAL A 233 23.79 -3.18 2.40
N GLY A 234 23.65 -4.26 3.17
CA GLY A 234 23.78 -4.25 4.63
C GLY A 234 25.24 -4.05 5.05
N LYS A 235 25.50 -3.20 6.06
CA LYS A 235 26.83 -2.84 6.55
C LYS A 235 27.67 -4.06 6.99
N GLN A 236 27.06 -5.02 7.68
CA GLN A 236 27.77 -6.18 8.21
C GLN A 236 27.73 -7.38 7.27
N SER A 237 26.62 -7.59 6.57
CA SER A 237 26.37 -8.78 5.77
C SER A 237 26.90 -8.66 4.33
N GLY A 238 27.04 -7.45 3.81
CA GLY A 238 27.30 -7.18 2.40
C GLY A 238 26.21 -7.68 1.45
N LYS A 239 25.12 -8.28 1.97
CA LYS A 239 23.96 -8.75 1.19
C LYS A 239 23.03 -7.59 0.83
N PRO A 240 22.09 -7.79 -0.11
CA PRO A 240 21.04 -6.81 -0.38
C PRO A 240 20.40 -6.32 0.91
N ILE A 241 20.11 -5.03 0.98
CA ILE A 241 19.55 -4.43 2.20
C ILE A 241 18.17 -5.02 2.54
N ASN A 242 17.97 -5.39 3.79
CA ASN A 242 16.68 -5.92 4.25
C ASN A 242 15.64 -4.79 4.34
N PRO A 243 14.45 -4.95 3.74
CA PRO A 243 13.37 -3.98 3.84
C PRO A 243 13.01 -3.55 5.27
N LEU A 244 13.11 -4.47 6.24
CA LEU A 244 12.85 -4.17 7.66
C LEU A 244 13.89 -3.21 8.25
N ILE A 245 15.14 -3.29 7.82
CA ILE A 245 16.19 -2.35 8.25
C ILE A 245 15.87 -0.95 7.74
N VAL A 246 15.43 -0.85 6.48
CA VAL A 246 15.05 0.45 5.88
C VAL A 246 13.86 1.05 6.66
N GLN A 247 12.83 0.27 6.95
CA GLN A 247 11.69 0.75 7.74
C GLN A 247 12.10 1.21 9.14
N ARG A 248 12.98 0.46 9.81
CA ARG A 248 13.45 0.81 11.17
C ARG A 248 14.20 2.13 11.21
N PHE A 249 15.16 2.34 10.30
CA PHE A 249 15.89 3.60 10.34
C PHE A 249 15.05 4.80 9.88
N ILE A 250 14.07 4.62 8.99
CA ILE A 250 13.12 5.68 8.63
C ILE A 250 12.33 6.14 9.86
N LEU A 251 11.79 5.18 10.63
CA LEU A 251 11.06 5.50 11.86
C LEU A 251 11.95 6.25 12.85
N ARG A 252 13.17 5.76 13.10
CA ARG A 252 14.11 6.40 14.01
C ARG A 252 14.47 7.82 13.54
N TYR A 253 14.79 8.03 12.27
CA TYR A 253 15.10 9.36 11.77
C TYR A 253 13.90 10.31 11.79
N ALA A 254 12.68 9.80 11.72
CA ALA A 254 11.49 10.62 11.91
C ALA A 254 11.35 11.08 13.38
N GLU A 255 11.64 10.19 14.34
CA GLU A 255 11.69 10.50 15.76
C GLU A 255 12.81 11.51 16.06
N ASP A 256 14.05 11.27 15.56
CA ASP A 256 15.21 12.16 15.70
C ASP A 256 14.93 13.56 15.11
N ALA A 257 14.15 13.65 14.05
CA ALA A 257 13.72 14.89 13.40
C ALA A 257 12.53 15.59 14.07
N GLY A 258 12.00 15.05 15.17
CA GLY A 258 10.84 15.60 15.88
C GLY A 258 9.55 15.55 15.05
N ILE A 259 9.35 14.49 14.25
CA ILE A 259 8.15 14.31 13.42
C ILE A 259 7.21 13.37 14.16
N SER A 260 6.08 13.88 14.65
CA SER A 260 5.07 13.12 15.38
C SER A 260 4.27 12.15 14.49
N LYS A 261 4.30 12.35 13.18
CA LYS A 261 3.60 11.53 12.19
C LYS A 261 4.33 10.21 11.98
N ARG A 262 3.59 9.09 11.85
CA ARG A 262 4.20 7.81 11.49
C ARG A 262 4.74 7.82 10.06
N VAL A 263 6.03 7.90 9.89
CA VAL A 263 6.70 7.93 8.60
C VAL A 263 7.01 6.52 8.12
N THR A 264 6.61 6.20 6.89
CA THR A 264 6.86 4.91 6.22
C THR A 264 7.35 5.15 4.78
N PRO A 265 7.95 4.18 4.10
CA PRO A 265 8.30 4.32 2.68
C PRO A 265 7.13 4.76 1.79
N HIS A 266 5.90 4.37 2.14
CA HIS A 266 4.71 4.83 1.42
C HIS A 266 4.41 6.31 1.65
N VAL A 267 4.74 6.85 2.83
CA VAL A 267 4.63 8.28 3.13
C VAL A 267 5.57 9.08 2.23
N PHE A 268 6.84 8.64 2.05
CA PHE A 268 7.77 9.29 1.12
C PHE A 268 7.19 9.43 -0.28
N ARG A 269 6.72 8.31 -0.84
CA ARG A 269 6.14 8.27 -2.18
C ARG A 269 4.90 9.16 -2.29
N HIS A 270 4.05 9.16 -1.27
CA HIS A 270 2.86 9.98 -1.24
C HIS A 270 3.18 11.46 -1.12
N THR A 271 4.15 11.80 -0.26
CA THR A 271 4.65 13.16 -0.09
C THR A 271 5.31 13.68 -1.37
N CYS A 272 6.16 12.87 -2.03
CA CYS A 272 6.75 13.21 -3.32
C CYS A 272 5.67 13.58 -4.35
N ALA A 273 4.67 12.71 -4.53
CA ALA A 273 3.57 12.96 -5.46
C ALA A 273 2.80 14.25 -5.12
N THR A 274 2.50 14.45 -3.83
CA THR A 274 1.72 15.62 -3.38
C THR A 274 2.51 16.91 -3.57
N HIS A 275 3.81 16.93 -3.24
CA HIS A 275 4.65 18.09 -3.42
C HIS A 275 4.81 18.44 -4.90
N MET A 276 5.07 17.44 -5.77
CA MET A 276 5.13 17.67 -7.22
C MET A 276 3.85 18.27 -7.78
N LEU A 277 2.68 17.77 -7.36
CA LEU A 277 1.38 18.31 -7.79
C LEU A 277 1.12 19.71 -7.23
N ALA A 278 1.54 19.98 -5.99
CA ALA A 278 1.44 21.31 -5.37
C ALA A 278 2.32 22.33 -6.09
N ASP A 279 3.47 21.90 -6.61
CA ASP A 279 4.39 22.72 -7.40
C ASP A 279 3.98 22.81 -8.89
N GLY A 280 2.81 22.27 -9.27
CA GLY A 280 2.20 22.43 -10.60
C GLY A 280 2.53 21.34 -11.60
N ALA A 281 3.08 20.19 -11.16
CA ALA A 281 3.31 19.07 -12.07
C ALA A 281 1.99 18.47 -12.55
N ASP A 282 1.94 18.09 -13.84
CA ASP A 282 0.78 17.40 -14.43
C ASP A 282 0.58 16.04 -13.76
N VAL A 283 -0.70 15.74 -13.42
CA VAL A 283 -1.12 14.49 -12.78
C VAL A 283 -0.71 13.26 -13.59
N VAL A 284 -0.77 13.33 -14.93
CA VAL A 284 -0.38 12.23 -15.83
C VAL A 284 1.12 11.96 -15.73
N HIS A 285 1.94 13.01 -15.63
CA HIS A 285 3.38 12.87 -15.45
C HIS A 285 3.72 12.24 -14.08
N VAL A 286 3.06 12.67 -13.02
CA VAL A 286 3.24 12.09 -11.67
C VAL A 286 2.80 10.62 -11.65
N GLN A 287 1.71 10.27 -12.33
CA GLN A 287 1.26 8.87 -12.48
C GLN A 287 2.30 8.00 -13.19
N ARG A 288 2.86 8.48 -14.31
CA ARG A 288 3.90 7.77 -15.06
C ARG A 288 5.15 7.55 -14.22
N LEU A 289 5.63 8.61 -13.53
CA LEU A 289 6.76 8.53 -12.61
C LEU A 289 6.54 7.46 -11.53
N LEU A 290 5.35 7.44 -10.94
CA LEU A 290 5.02 6.49 -9.90
C LEU A 290 4.71 5.07 -10.45
N GLY A 291 4.38 4.90 -11.72
CA GLY A 291 3.99 3.62 -12.32
C GLY A 291 2.69 3.09 -11.73
N HIS A 292 1.65 3.92 -11.68
CA HIS A 292 0.30 3.50 -11.33
C HIS A 292 -0.37 2.88 -12.56
N ALA A 293 -0.83 1.64 -12.42
CA ALA A 293 -1.52 0.92 -13.50
C ALA A 293 -3.00 1.34 -13.63
N CYS A 294 -3.56 2.10 -12.68
CA CYS A 294 -4.98 2.47 -12.61
C CYS A 294 -5.16 3.91 -12.14
N ILE A 295 -6.14 4.57 -12.72
CA ILE A 295 -6.54 5.95 -12.43
C ILE A 295 -7.05 6.12 -10.99
N ASP A 296 -7.66 5.06 -10.41
CA ASP A 296 -8.28 5.10 -9.07
C ASP A 296 -7.32 5.46 -7.93
N THR A 297 -6.05 5.08 -8.02
CA THR A 297 -5.04 5.46 -7.02
C THR A 297 -4.66 6.93 -7.08
N THR A 298 -5.02 7.62 -8.15
CA THR A 298 -4.72 9.04 -8.37
C THR A 298 -5.87 9.94 -7.94
N GLN A 299 -7.08 9.42 -7.80
CA GLN A 299 -8.23 10.18 -7.28
C GLN A 299 -7.98 10.75 -5.88
N ILE A 300 -7.10 10.12 -5.08
CA ILE A 300 -6.69 10.63 -3.77
C ILE A 300 -5.94 11.96 -3.91
N TYR A 301 -5.21 12.16 -5.01
CA TYR A 301 -4.45 13.39 -5.30
C TYR A 301 -5.31 14.50 -5.89
N THR A 302 -6.46 14.18 -6.50
CA THR A 302 -7.34 15.17 -7.11
C THR A 302 -8.00 16.10 -6.09
N ARG A 303 -8.13 15.73 -4.82
CA ARG A 303 -8.62 16.64 -3.76
C ARG A 303 -7.61 17.76 -3.45
N VAL A 304 -6.32 17.48 -3.53
CA VAL A 304 -5.26 18.52 -3.42
C VAL A 304 -5.21 19.33 -4.71
N ALA A 305 -5.34 18.68 -5.86
CA ALA A 305 -5.40 19.33 -7.17
C ALA A 305 -6.59 20.27 -7.36
N LYS A 306 -7.74 20.08 -6.67
CA LYS A 306 -8.89 21.01 -6.78
C LYS A 306 -8.55 22.43 -6.35
N ARG A 307 -7.74 22.63 -5.33
CA ARG A 307 -7.24 23.96 -4.94
C ARG A 307 -6.28 24.53 -5.97
N GLU A 308 -5.40 23.70 -6.52
CA GLU A 308 -4.42 24.07 -7.53
C GLU A 308 -5.08 24.32 -8.90
N VAL A 309 -6.07 23.50 -9.31
CA VAL A 309 -6.85 23.74 -10.52
C VAL A 309 -7.53 25.10 -10.46
N LYS A 310 -8.14 25.45 -9.31
CA LYS A 310 -8.75 26.80 -9.12
C LYS A 310 -7.70 27.91 -9.21
N ARG A 311 -6.50 27.71 -8.60
CA ARG A 311 -5.41 28.69 -8.66
C ARG A 311 -4.83 28.81 -10.06
N THR A 312 -4.65 27.70 -10.78
CA THR A 312 -4.17 27.67 -12.15
C THR A 312 -5.22 28.26 -13.10
N HIS A 313 -6.50 27.91 -12.93
CA HIS A 313 -7.61 28.49 -13.69
C HIS A 313 -7.63 30.01 -13.53
N GLY A 314 -7.56 30.54 -12.29
CA GLY A 314 -7.48 31.98 -12.02
C GLY A 314 -6.25 32.68 -12.63
N LYS A 315 -5.14 31.93 -12.87
CA LYS A 315 -3.93 32.47 -13.50
C LYS A 315 -3.93 32.37 -15.04
N THR A 316 -4.59 31.35 -15.59
CA THR A 316 -4.40 30.97 -17.00
C THR A 316 -5.69 31.11 -17.84
N HIS A 317 -6.88 31.11 -17.23
CA HIS A 317 -8.10 31.17 -17.98
C HIS A 317 -8.37 32.59 -18.50
N PRO A 318 -8.62 32.81 -19.80
CA PRO A 318 -8.78 34.15 -20.39
C PRO A 318 -9.85 35.02 -19.69
N ARG A 319 -10.97 34.42 -19.29
CA ARG A 319 -12.08 35.13 -18.61
C ARG A 319 -11.74 35.61 -17.19
N GLU A 320 -10.75 35.03 -16.52
CA GLU A 320 -10.29 35.47 -15.20
C GLU A 320 -9.30 36.65 -15.31
N ARG A 321 -8.83 36.92 -16.53
CA ARG A 321 -7.95 38.08 -16.84
C ARG A 321 -8.75 39.33 -17.25
N ASP A 322 -10.01 39.17 -17.62
CA ASP A 322 -10.90 40.26 -17.98
C ASP A 322 -11.34 40.94 -16.69
N THR A 323 -10.75 42.09 -16.39
CA THR A 323 -11.12 42.97 -15.24
C THR A 323 -12.37 43.78 -15.49
N GLU A 324 -13.18 43.49 -16.49
CA GLU A 324 -14.45 44.14 -16.66
C GLU A 324 -15.43 43.72 -15.55
N THR A 325 -15.74 44.66 -14.70
CA THR A 325 -16.77 44.53 -13.65
C THR A 325 -18.09 44.12 -14.27
N VAL A 326 -18.56 42.93 -13.98
CA VAL A 326 -19.93 42.51 -14.30
C VAL A 326 -20.86 43.46 -13.55
N PRO A 327 -21.74 44.23 -14.25
CA PRO A 327 -22.69 45.13 -13.57
C PRO A 327 -23.56 44.30 -12.63
N GLU A 328 -23.70 44.72 -11.37
CA GLU A 328 -24.62 44.13 -10.40
C GLU A 328 -26.04 44.13 -10.96
N THR A 329 -26.50 43.00 -11.48
CA THR A 329 -27.92 42.80 -11.75
C THR A 329 -28.63 42.69 -10.42
N ARG A 330 -29.33 43.78 -10.01
CA ARG A 330 -30.27 43.73 -8.88
C ARG A 330 -31.23 42.58 -9.13
N PRO A 331 -31.48 41.68 -8.16
CA PRO A 331 -32.45 40.61 -8.33
C PRO A 331 -33.82 41.19 -8.56
N THR A 332 -34.40 40.99 -9.75
CA THR A 332 -35.77 41.33 -10.07
C THR A 332 -36.67 40.54 -9.12
N ARG A 333 -37.44 41.23 -8.28
CA ARG A 333 -38.45 40.64 -7.40
C ARG A 333 -39.33 39.71 -8.22
N ILE A 334 -39.24 38.41 -7.98
CA ILE A 334 -40.16 37.40 -8.49
C ILE A 334 -41.51 37.68 -7.82
N LYS A 335 -42.49 38.15 -8.59
CA LYS A 335 -43.88 38.30 -8.14
C LYS A 335 -44.41 36.91 -7.84
N GLU A 336 -44.87 36.71 -6.59
CA GLU A 336 -45.57 35.49 -6.22
C GLU A 336 -46.81 35.28 -7.08
N PRO A 337 -47.15 34.03 -7.48
CA PRO A 337 -48.36 33.76 -8.23
C PRO A 337 -49.59 33.93 -7.30
N TYR A 338 -50.55 34.69 -7.81
CA TYR A 338 -51.85 34.99 -7.28
C TYR A 338 -52.59 33.76 -6.72
N ARG A 339 -52.86 33.73 -5.41
CA ARG A 339 -53.79 32.78 -4.81
C ARG A 339 -55.21 33.11 -5.25
N LYS A 340 -55.81 32.25 -6.07
CA LYS A 340 -57.28 32.29 -6.31
C LYS A 340 -57.96 31.83 -5.02
N SER A 341 -58.68 32.77 -4.41
CA SER A 341 -59.72 32.49 -3.47
C SER A 341 -60.90 31.92 -4.26
N GLY A 342 -61.24 30.66 -4.05
CA GLY A 342 -62.46 30.03 -4.52
C GLY A 342 -63.51 30.01 -3.39
N GLN A 343 -64.58 30.68 -3.59
CA GLN A 343 -65.82 30.55 -2.86
C GLN A 343 -66.55 29.25 -3.29
N THR A 344 -67.21 28.73 -2.37
CA THR A 344 -68.42 27.98 -2.02
C THR A 344 -68.19 26.51 -1.83
#